data_c5608986ef19baccd8d11362ab577928
#
_entry.id   c5608986ef19baccd8d11362ab577928
#
_cell.length_a   1.000
_cell.length_b   1.000
_cell.length_c   1.000
_cell.angle_alpha   90.00
_cell.angle_beta   90.00
_cell.angle_gamma   90.00
#
_symmetry.space_group_name_H-M   'P 1'
#
loop_
_entity.id
_entity.type
_entity.pdbx_description
1 polymer ?
#
loop_
_entity_poly.entity_id
_entity_poly.type
_entity_poly.pdbx_seq_one_letter_code
_entity_poly.pdbx_strand_id
1 'polypeptide(L)'
;FNFLVASEKHWYVSLAIVVFSYLFLFFDLSGYSDMAIAVGSVMGYTVPENFRKPWAAASFTQFWRNWHITLSDWVREHIFVVLNGKKLGKLASAGMGFLVMYVMEMWHGFTWVYVIGGIYNGLCLGLENLLGLTKAEKRKMKKPVYIARCIIVNMLFAFNTLMFTVTPAQFFEILKGFIRI
;
A
#
# COMPACT_ATOMS: atom_id res chain seq x y z
N PHE A 1 1.44 14.87 -15.80
CA PHE A 1 0.56 13.71 -15.62
C PHE A 1 -0.58 13.67 -16.66
N ASN A 2 -1.31 14.78 -16.84
CA ASN A 2 -2.41 14.88 -17.83
C ASN A 2 -1.97 14.60 -19.28
N PHE A 3 -0.75 14.96 -19.64
CA PHE A 3 -0.20 14.69 -20.99
C PHE A 3 -0.04 13.18 -21.24
N LEU A 4 0.52 12.43 -20.29
CA LEU A 4 0.68 10.98 -20.40
C LEU A 4 -0.68 10.26 -20.46
N VAL A 5 -1.71 10.81 -19.80
CA VAL A 5 -3.05 10.23 -19.82
C VAL A 5 -3.80 10.55 -21.12
N ALA A 6 -3.46 11.61 -21.84
CA ALA A 6 -4.11 12.03 -23.08
C ALA A 6 -3.53 11.36 -24.36
N SER A 7 -2.33 10.76 -24.29
CA SER A 7 -1.70 10.10 -25.45
C SER A 7 -2.32 8.75 -25.77
N GLU A 8 -2.18 8.28 -27.01
CA GLU A 8 -2.61 6.92 -27.41
C GLU A 8 -1.94 5.87 -26.52
N LYS A 9 -2.76 5.03 -25.85
CA LYS A 9 -2.30 4.24 -24.73
C LYS A 9 -1.96 2.83 -25.17
N HIS A 10 -0.68 2.56 -25.18
CA HIS A 10 -0.15 1.20 -25.20
C HIS A 10 0.04 0.70 -23.74
N TRP A 11 0.04 -0.61 -23.54
CA TRP A 11 0.21 -1.24 -22.23
C TRP A 11 1.42 -0.74 -21.43
N TYR A 12 2.53 -0.44 -22.09
CA TYR A 12 3.74 0.08 -21.44
C TYR A 12 3.58 1.51 -20.90
N VAL A 13 2.77 2.33 -21.56
CA VAL A 13 2.45 3.68 -21.07
C VAL A 13 1.56 3.58 -19.83
N SER A 14 0.55 2.72 -19.85
CA SER A 14 -0.30 2.45 -18.70
C SER A 14 0.52 1.91 -17.51
N LEU A 15 1.44 0.97 -17.77
CA LEU A 15 2.35 0.47 -16.76
C LEU A 15 3.25 1.57 -16.19
N ALA A 16 3.81 2.42 -17.04
CA ALA A 16 4.63 3.55 -16.61
C ALA A 16 3.83 4.50 -15.70
N ILE A 17 2.58 4.83 -16.06
CA ILE A 17 1.71 5.69 -15.25
C ILE A 17 1.48 5.07 -13.86
N VAL A 18 1.17 3.78 -13.77
CA VAL A 18 0.98 3.07 -12.50
C VAL A 18 2.24 3.14 -11.64
N VAL A 19 3.42 2.84 -12.23
CA VAL A 19 4.70 2.87 -11.50
C VAL A 19 5.03 4.29 -11.04
N PHE A 20 4.87 5.29 -11.91
CA PHE A 20 5.17 6.69 -11.56
C PHE A 20 4.19 7.24 -10.51
N SER A 21 2.93 6.83 -10.50
CA SER A 21 1.98 7.20 -9.44
C SER A 21 2.46 6.72 -8.07
N TYR A 22 2.94 5.48 -8.01
CA TYR A 22 3.50 4.91 -6.78
C TYR A 22 4.78 5.64 -6.35
N LEU A 23 5.72 5.86 -7.26
CA LEU A 23 6.97 6.55 -6.97
C LEU A 23 6.71 8.01 -6.53
N PHE A 24 5.80 8.70 -7.19
CA PHE A 24 5.40 10.05 -6.81
C PHE A 24 4.91 10.09 -5.36
N LEU A 25 3.94 9.24 -5.01
CA LEU A 25 3.41 9.18 -3.65
C LEU A 25 4.50 8.80 -2.63
N PHE A 26 5.37 7.85 -2.99
CA PHE A 26 6.47 7.44 -2.12
C PHE A 26 7.44 8.60 -1.83
N PHE A 27 7.92 9.29 -2.87
CA PHE A 27 8.88 10.38 -2.68
C PHE A 27 8.26 11.59 -2.00
N ASP A 28 6.99 11.90 -2.28
CA ASP A 28 6.27 12.99 -1.63
C ASP A 28 6.16 12.75 -0.12
N LEU A 29 5.61 11.61 0.28
CA LEU A 29 5.42 11.28 1.70
C LEU A 29 6.73 11.00 2.43
N SER A 30 7.71 10.33 1.81
CA SER A 30 9.01 10.08 2.46
C SER A 30 9.79 11.36 2.63
N GLY A 31 9.81 12.24 1.62
CA GLY A 31 10.46 13.54 1.73
C GLY A 31 9.84 14.44 2.80
N TYR A 32 8.51 14.45 2.91
CA TYR A 32 7.82 15.14 3.99
C TYR A 32 8.19 14.57 5.36
N SER A 33 8.26 13.24 5.48
CA SER A 33 8.65 12.57 6.74
C SER A 33 10.10 12.88 7.12
N ASP A 34 11.02 12.90 6.16
CA ASP A 34 12.43 13.23 6.39
C ASP A 34 12.58 14.68 6.88
N MET A 35 11.81 15.61 6.32
CA MET A 35 11.78 17.00 6.80
C MET A 35 11.26 17.07 8.25
N ALA A 36 10.21 16.33 8.60
CA ALA A 36 9.69 16.27 9.96
C ALA A 36 10.71 15.69 10.95
N ILE A 37 11.43 14.64 10.55
CA ILE A 37 12.52 14.05 11.35
C ILE A 37 13.64 15.07 11.56
N ALA A 38 14.05 15.77 10.51
CA ALA A 38 15.10 16.78 10.58
C ALA A 38 14.74 17.93 11.53
N VAL A 39 13.53 18.48 11.40
CA VAL A 39 13.03 19.55 12.30
C VAL A 39 12.93 19.06 13.73
N GLY A 40 12.36 17.86 13.96
CA GLY A 40 12.28 17.27 15.30
C GLY A 40 13.65 17.10 15.92
N SER A 41 14.63 16.63 15.15
CA SER A 41 16.03 16.46 15.62
C SER A 41 16.67 17.79 16.06
N VAL A 42 16.45 18.87 15.31
CA VAL A 42 16.93 20.22 15.69
C VAL A 42 16.27 20.69 17.00
N MET A 43 15.02 20.32 17.23
CA MET A 43 14.29 20.64 18.46
C MET A 43 14.59 19.69 19.63
N GLY A 44 15.46 18.70 19.46
CA GLY A 44 15.83 17.73 20.49
C GLY A 44 14.84 16.56 20.65
N TYR A 45 13.91 16.37 19.71
CA TYR A 45 12.97 15.25 19.72
C TYR A 45 13.43 14.12 18.78
N THR A 46 13.21 12.88 19.21
CA THR A 46 13.38 11.71 18.35
C THR A 46 12.07 11.40 17.64
N VAL A 47 12.01 11.65 16.34
CA VAL A 47 10.87 11.31 15.48
C VAL A 47 11.15 9.97 14.81
N PRO A 48 10.22 8.99 14.87
CA PRO A 48 10.44 7.68 14.28
C PRO A 48 10.41 7.71 12.74
N GLU A 49 11.15 6.77 12.12
CA GLU A 49 11.13 6.52 10.69
C GLU A 49 9.74 6.10 10.22
N ASN A 50 9.31 6.67 9.09
CA ASN A 50 7.97 6.41 8.53
C ASN A 50 8.00 5.43 7.35
N PHE A 51 9.16 5.21 6.73
CA PHE A 51 9.35 4.30 5.60
C PHE A 51 10.60 3.43 5.78
N ARG A 52 10.47 2.11 5.54
CA ARG A 52 11.58 1.17 5.65
C ARG A 52 11.63 0.20 4.48
N LYS A 53 12.12 0.66 3.33
CA LYS A 53 12.29 -0.15 2.12
C LYS A 53 11.01 -0.93 1.74
N PRO A 54 9.86 -0.29 1.55
CA PRO A 54 8.59 -0.97 1.23
C PRO A 54 8.68 -1.80 -0.06
N TRP A 55 9.53 -1.41 -1.01
CA TRP A 55 9.77 -2.18 -2.25
C TRP A 55 10.36 -3.58 -2.02
N ALA A 56 10.95 -3.84 -0.85
CA ALA A 56 11.51 -5.15 -0.50
C ALA A 56 10.51 -6.05 0.24
N ALA A 57 9.25 -5.65 0.32
CA ALA A 57 8.20 -6.43 0.97
C ALA A 57 7.69 -7.55 0.05
N ALA A 58 7.79 -8.79 0.49
CA ALA A 58 7.31 -9.96 -0.24
C ALA A 58 5.93 -10.44 0.24
N SER A 59 5.25 -9.66 1.07
CA SER A 59 3.86 -9.82 1.48
C SER A 59 3.21 -8.46 1.70
N PHE A 60 1.90 -8.37 1.54
CA PHE A 60 1.14 -7.15 1.74
C PHE A 60 1.20 -6.69 3.20
N THR A 61 1.18 -7.64 4.13
CA THR A 61 1.41 -7.41 5.56
C THR A 61 2.78 -6.77 5.83
N GLN A 62 3.86 -7.26 5.16
CA GLN A 62 5.19 -6.65 5.30
C GLN A 62 5.27 -5.27 4.66
N PHE A 63 4.57 -5.07 3.54
CA PHE A 63 4.49 -3.78 2.88
C PHE A 63 3.96 -2.72 3.84
N TRP A 64 2.80 -2.93 4.46
CA TRP A 64 2.19 -2.00 5.40
C TRP A 64 2.99 -1.79 6.70
N ARG A 65 3.81 -2.76 7.12
CA ARG A 65 4.76 -2.58 8.22
C ARG A 65 5.97 -1.72 7.86
N ASN A 66 6.17 -1.45 6.58
CA ASN A 66 7.28 -0.68 6.04
C ASN A 66 6.85 0.61 5.34
N TRP A 67 5.54 0.81 5.19
CA TRP A 67 4.90 1.96 4.58
C TRP A 67 4.07 2.71 5.62
N HIS A 68 4.29 4.01 5.76
CA HIS A 68 3.60 4.87 6.73
C HIS A 68 3.59 4.23 8.13
N ILE A 69 4.78 3.88 8.62
CA ILE A 69 4.98 3.02 9.80
C ILE A 69 4.27 3.59 11.03
N THR A 70 4.36 4.89 11.25
CA THR A 70 3.74 5.55 12.42
C THR A 70 2.22 5.37 12.43
N LEU A 71 1.56 5.57 11.29
CA LEU A 71 0.11 5.33 11.16
C LEU A 71 -0.22 3.84 11.28
N SER A 72 0.53 2.98 10.60
CA SER A 72 0.32 1.52 10.61
C SER A 72 0.48 0.93 12.01
N ASP A 73 1.48 1.40 12.77
CA ASP A 73 1.70 0.97 14.14
C ASP A 73 0.61 1.50 15.08
N TRP A 74 0.19 2.76 14.92
CA TRP A 74 -0.89 3.33 15.71
C TRP A 74 -2.21 2.55 15.52
N VAL A 75 -2.60 2.30 14.28
CA VAL A 75 -3.81 1.52 13.96
C VAL A 75 -3.69 0.09 14.49
N ARG A 76 -2.52 -0.53 14.37
CA ARG A 76 -2.26 -1.86 14.90
C ARG A 76 -2.43 -1.90 16.42
N GLU A 77 -1.88 -0.95 17.14
CA GLU A 77 -1.90 -0.93 18.61
C GLU A 77 -3.26 -0.58 19.18
N HIS A 78 -3.95 0.39 18.58
CA HIS A 78 -5.20 0.91 19.13
C HIS A 78 -6.45 0.20 18.61
N ILE A 79 -6.37 -0.44 17.46
CA ILE A 79 -7.51 -1.14 16.85
C ILE A 79 -7.27 -2.65 16.82
N PHE A 80 -6.22 -3.09 16.13
CA PHE A 80 -6.00 -4.53 15.93
C PHE A 80 -5.71 -5.26 17.23
N VAL A 81 -4.79 -4.76 18.08
CA VAL A 81 -4.43 -5.41 19.34
C VAL A 81 -5.59 -5.37 20.33
N VAL A 82 -6.30 -4.25 20.42
CA VAL A 82 -7.43 -4.08 21.34
C VAL A 82 -8.58 -5.03 20.98
N LEU A 83 -8.91 -5.17 19.71
CA LEU A 83 -9.97 -6.04 19.23
C LEU A 83 -9.55 -7.52 19.16
N ASN A 84 -8.25 -7.81 19.02
CA ASN A 84 -7.67 -9.15 18.85
C ASN A 84 -7.11 -9.74 20.15
N GLY A 85 -7.50 -9.22 21.30
CA GLY A 85 -7.01 -9.67 22.63
C GLY A 85 -7.27 -11.15 22.97
N LYS A 86 -7.99 -11.90 22.11
CA LYS A 86 -8.15 -13.36 22.15
C LYS A 86 -7.59 -13.92 20.82
N LYS A 87 -6.92 -15.08 20.85
CA LYS A 87 -6.45 -15.77 19.64
C LYS A 87 -7.64 -16.05 18.71
N LEU A 88 -7.82 -15.18 17.71
CA LEU A 88 -8.88 -15.33 16.70
C LEU A 88 -8.55 -16.47 15.73
N GLY A 89 -9.57 -17.19 15.29
CA GLY A 89 -9.44 -18.12 14.18
C GLY A 89 -9.04 -17.40 12.88
N LYS A 90 -8.61 -18.19 11.89
CA LYS A 90 -8.10 -17.67 10.59
C LYS A 90 -9.05 -16.67 9.91
N LEU A 91 -10.35 -17.00 9.87
CA LEU A 91 -11.38 -16.17 9.24
C LEU A 91 -11.56 -14.83 9.97
N ALA A 92 -11.64 -14.88 11.30
CA ALA A 92 -11.78 -13.68 12.12
C ALA A 92 -10.52 -12.80 12.06
N SER A 93 -9.33 -13.40 11.99
CA SER A 93 -8.07 -12.65 11.76
C SER A 93 -8.03 -11.98 10.39
N ALA A 94 -8.54 -12.63 9.34
CA ALA A 94 -8.67 -12.05 8.00
C ALA A 94 -9.68 -10.90 7.97
N GLY A 95 -10.84 -11.07 8.60
CA GLY A 95 -11.85 -10.02 8.75
C GLY A 95 -11.32 -8.81 9.54
N MET A 96 -10.52 -9.04 10.57
CA MET A 96 -9.86 -7.99 11.33
C MET A 96 -8.84 -7.25 10.47
N GLY A 97 -8.04 -7.95 9.67
CA GLY A 97 -7.11 -7.33 8.71
C GLY A 97 -7.83 -6.46 7.69
N PHE A 98 -8.97 -6.94 7.18
CA PHE A 98 -9.85 -6.16 6.30
C PHE A 98 -10.34 -4.88 6.99
N LEU A 99 -10.90 -4.99 8.20
CA LEU A 99 -11.43 -3.86 8.96
C LEU A 99 -10.36 -2.79 9.23
N VAL A 100 -9.17 -3.21 9.64
CA VAL A 100 -8.04 -2.32 9.93
C VAL A 100 -7.68 -1.50 8.69
N MET A 101 -7.56 -2.13 7.53
CA MET A 101 -7.24 -1.45 6.28
C MET A 101 -8.36 -0.51 5.84
N TYR A 102 -9.61 -0.93 5.98
CA TYR A 102 -10.77 -0.11 5.67
C TYR A 102 -10.81 1.16 6.52
N VAL A 103 -10.63 1.02 7.85
CA VAL A 103 -10.59 2.15 8.78
C VAL A 103 -9.43 3.10 8.46
N MET A 104 -8.25 2.54 8.13
CA MET A 104 -7.06 3.33 7.79
C MET A 104 -7.27 4.17 6.54
N GLU A 105 -7.93 3.65 5.52
CA GLU A 105 -8.28 4.40 4.31
C GLU A 105 -9.37 5.45 4.60
N MET A 106 -10.39 5.11 5.38
CA MET A 106 -11.44 6.05 5.79
C MET A 106 -10.92 7.19 6.67
N TRP A 107 -9.80 7.02 7.35
CA TRP A 107 -9.12 8.09 8.08
C TRP A 107 -8.61 9.20 7.14
N HIS A 108 -8.22 8.88 5.90
CA HIS A 108 -7.79 9.87 4.92
C HIS A 108 -8.96 10.71 4.36
N GLY A 109 -10.20 10.21 4.42
CA GLY A 109 -11.39 10.93 3.98
C GLY A 109 -12.59 10.03 3.69
N PHE A 110 -13.76 10.65 3.51
CA PHE A 110 -15.04 9.95 3.29
C PHE A 110 -15.52 10.05 1.83
N THR A 111 -14.58 10.06 0.88
CA THR A 111 -14.93 10.04 -0.55
C THR A 111 -14.96 8.61 -1.07
N TRP A 112 -15.63 8.39 -2.21
CA TRP A 112 -15.71 7.07 -2.85
C TRP A 112 -14.35 6.43 -3.16
N VAL A 113 -13.33 7.26 -3.39
CA VAL A 113 -11.96 6.80 -3.63
C VAL A 113 -11.42 6.04 -2.41
N TYR A 114 -11.58 6.60 -1.21
CA TYR A 114 -11.12 5.97 0.03
C TYR A 114 -11.96 4.74 0.41
N VAL A 115 -13.27 4.77 0.12
CA VAL A 115 -14.14 3.59 0.31
C VAL A 115 -13.66 2.42 -0.56
N ILE A 116 -13.44 2.67 -1.86
CA ILE A 116 -12.98 1.64 -2.80
C ILE A 116 -11.55 1.20 -2.46
N GLY A 117 -10.67 2.13 -2.15
CA GLY A 117 -9.29 1.85 -1.71
C GLY A 117 -9.26 1.00 -0.44
N GLY A 118 -10.10 1.32 0.54
CA GLY A 118 -10.23 0.54 1.78
C GLY A 118 -10.72 -0.89 1.55
N ILE A 119 -11.73 -1.06 0.68
CA ILE A 119 -12.20 -2.39 0.27
C ILE A 119 -11.08 -3.15 -0.44
N TYR A 120 -10.39 -2.51 -1.39
CA TYR A 120 -9.30 -3.12 -2.14
C TYR A 120 -8.15 -3.58 -1.23
N ASN A 121 -7.62 -2.68 -0.40
CA ASN A 121 -6.53 -2.99 0.53
C ASN A 121 -6.96 -4.01 1.58
N GLY A 122 -8.18 -3.88 2.09
CA GLY A 122 -8.78 -4.84 3.03
C GLY A 122 -8.89 -6.24 2.44
N LEU A 123 -9.33 -6.37 1.18
CA LEU A 123 -9.38 -7.65 0.48
C LEU A 123 -7.98 -8.23 0.25
N CYS A 124 -7.00 -7.42 -0.18
CA CYS A 124 -5.62 -7.87 -0.35
C CYS A 124 -5.04 -8.45 0.95
N LEU A 125 -5.20 -7.74 2.07
CA LEU A 125 -4.70 -8.18 3.36
C LEU A 125 -5.50 -9.38 3.92
N GLY A 126 -6.81 -9.35 3.77
CA GLY A 126 -7.69 -10.45 4.20
C GLY A 126 -7.39 -11.76 3.46
N LEU A 127 -7.26 -11.71 2.13
CA LEU A 127 -6.90 -12.87 1.30
C LEU A 127 -5.50 -13.38 1.63
N GLU A 128 -4.53 -12.48 1.81
CA GLU A 128 -3.17 -12.88 2.21
C GLU A 128 -3.18 -13.64 3.55
N ASN A 129 -3.98 -13.19 4.53
CA ASN A 129 -4.15 -13.89 5.81
C ASN A 129 -4.81 -15.26 5.63
N LEU A 130 -5.88 -15.36 4.85
CA LEU A 130 -6.58 -16.61 4.57
C LEU A 130 -5.67 -17.64 3.88
N LEU A 131 -4.85 -17.19 2.94
CA LEU A 131 -3.90 -18.04 2.21
C LEU A 131 -2.64 -18.37 3.02
N GLY A 132 -2.44 -17.75 4.19
CA GLY A 132 -1.26 -17.95 5.03
C GLY A 132 0.04 -17.39 4.44
N LEU A 133 -0.06 -16.38 3.56
CA LEU A 133 1.06 -15.80 2.84
C LEU A 133 1.74 -14.62 3.57
N THR A 134 1.26 -14.25 4.75
CA THR A 134 1.73 -13.10 5.56
C THR A 134 3.19 -13.21 6.01
N LYS A 135 3.70 -14.45 6.19
CA LYS A 135 5.06 -14.71 6.63
C LYS A 135 5.97 -14.98 5.43
N ALA A 136 6.47 -13.92 4.82
CA ALA A 136 7.40 -14.01 3.70
C ALA A 136 8.83 -13.72 4.18
N GLU A 137 9.55 -14.76 4.63
CA GLU A 137 10.93 -14.61 5.07
C GLU A 137 11.89 -14.82 3.88
N LYS A 138 12.66 -13.78 3.52
CA LYS A 138 13.66 -13.82 2.44
C LYS A 138 14.60 -15.02 2.54
N ARG A 139 15.02 -15.39 3.76
CA ARG A 139 15.96 -16.50 4.00
C ARG A 139 15.38 -17.88 3.68
N LYS A 140 14.05 -18.03 3.72
CA LYS A 140 13.35 -19.31 3.51
C LYS A 140 12.81 -19.48 2.10
N MET A 141 13.00 -18.49 1.22
CA MET A 141 12.45 -18.49 -0.12
C MET A 141 13.55 -18.51 -1.18
N LYS A 142 13.31 -19.21 -2.31
CA LYS A 142 14.18 -19.11 -3.49
C LYS A 142 14.17 -17.68 -4.00
N LYS A 143 15.34 -17.14 -4.34
CA LYS A 143 15.51 -15.74 -4.77
C LYS A 143 14.51 -15.28 -5.86
N PRO A 144 14.24 -16.03 -6.93
CA PRO A 144 13.27 -15.61 -7.95
C PRO A 144 11.83 -15.51 -7.40
N VAL A 145 11.44 -16.43 -6.51
CA VAL A 145 10.11 -16.40 -5.87
C VAL A 145 9.97 -15.18 -4.97
N TYR A 146 11.01 -14.85 -4.20
CA TYR A 146 11.03 -13.66 -3.37
C TYR A 146 10.87 -12.38 -4.22
N ILE A 147 11.65 -12.26 -5.31
CA ILE A 147 11.59 -11.11 -6.22
C ILE A 147 10.20 -10.99 -6.86
N ALA A 148 9.65 -12.10 -7.38
CA ALA A 148 8.32 -12.11 -7.96
C ALA A 148 7.24 -11.63 -6.96
N ARG A 149 7.31 -12.09 -5.72
CA ARG A 149 6.38 -11.64 -4.66
C ARG A 149 6.54 -10.15 -4.35
N CYS A 150 7.78 -9.64 -4.27
CA CYS A 150 8.01 -8.20 -4.10
C CYS A 150 7.38 -7.39 -5.24
N ILE A 151 7.57 -7.82 -6.50
CA ILE A 151 6.97 -7.16 -7.66
C ILE A 151 5.45 -7.17 -7.56
N ILE A 152 4.83 -8.33 -7.29
CA ILE A 152 3.37 -8.46 -7.19
C ILE A 152 2.82 -7.54 -6.09
N VAL A 153 3.40 -7.55 -4.89
CA VAL A 153 2.95 -6.73 -3.76
C VAL A 153 3.04 -5.25 -4.10
N ASN A 154 4.16 -4.81 -4.67
CA ASN A 154 4.34 -3.40 -5.04
C ASN A 154 3.42 -2.99 -6.20
N MET A 155 3.16 -3.88 -7.17
CA MET A 155 2.20 -3.61 -8.24
C MET A 155 0.77 -3.50 -7.71
N LEU A 156 0.34 -4.39 -6.80
CA LEU A 156 -0.97 -4.28 -6.15
C LEU A 156 -1.12 -2.92 -5.45
N PHE A 157 -0.11 -2.49 -4.71
CA PHE A 157 -0.15 -1.18 -4.07
C PHE A 157 -0.10 -0.02 -5.08
N ALA A 158 0.69 -0.13 -6.14
CA ALA A 158 0.76 0.87 -7.21
C ALA A 158 -0.59 1.08 -7.91
N PHE A 159 -1.37 0.02 -8.13
CA PHE A 159 -2.74 0.14 -8.62
C PHE A 159 -3.66 0.88 -7.64
N ASN A 160 -3.48 0.67 -6.33
CA ASN A 160 -4.23 1.44 -5.34
C ASN A 160 -3.87 2.93 -5.41
N THR A 161 -2.58 3.27 -5.48
CA THR A 161 -2.13 4.67 -5.55
C THR A 161 -2.66 5.39 -6.80
N LEU A 162 -2.85 4.67 -7.89
CA LEU A 162 -3.44 5.23 -9.10
C LEU A 162 -4.83 5.83 -8.84
N MET A 163 -5.66 5.18 -8.02
CA MET A 163 -7.00 5.67 -7.68
C MET A 163 -6.99 7.05 -7.02
N PHE A 164 -5.92 7.39 -6.28
CA PHE A 164 -5.77 8.67 -5.60
C PHE A 164 -5.13 9.77 -6.47
N THR A 165 -4.47 9.38 -7.57
CA THR A 165 -3.67 10.31 -8.39
C THR A 165 -4.36 10.74 -9.66
N VAL A 166 -5.39 10.00 -10.11
CA VAL A 166 -6.10 10.26 -11.37
C VAL A 166 -7.61 10.34 -11.17
N THR A 167 -8.30 10.98 -12.10
CA THR A 167 -9.77 10.99 -12.10
C THR A 167 -10.33 9.62 -12.49
N PRO A 168 -11.58 9.27 -12.11
CA PRO A 168 -12.19 8.00 -12.51
C PRO A 168 -12.16 7.75 -14.02
N ALA A 169 -12.40 8.77 -14.85
CA ALA A 169 -12.33 8.66 -16.31
C ALA A 169 -10.92 8.29 -16.78
N GLN A 170 -9.89 8.94 -16.24
CA GLN A 170 -8.50 8.65 -16.52
C GLN A 170 -8.10 7.25 -16.06
N PHE A 171 -8.60 6.81 -14.91
CA PHE A 171 -8.35 5.46 -14.40
C PHE A 171 -8.84 4.39 -15.37
N PHE A 172 -10.08 4.51 -15.86
CA PHE A 172 -10.62 3.58 -16.85
C PHE A 172 -9.86 3.61 -18.18
N GLU A 173 -9.43 4.78 -18.61
CA GLU A 173 -8.60 4.90 -19.81
C GLU A 173 -7.23 4.23 -19.65
N ILE A 174 -6.60 4.33 -18.49
CA ILE A 174 -5.34 3.64 -18.19
C ILE A 174 -5.54 2.13 -18.19
N LEU A 175 -6.64 1.63 -17.61
CA LEU A 175 -6.98 0.20 -17.65
C LEU A 175 -7.19 -0.31 -19.08
N LYS A 176 -7.89 0.45 -19.93
CA LYS A 176 -8.05 0.10 -21.34
C LYS A 176 -6.71 0.00 -22.08
N GLY A 177 -5.71 0.79 -21.70
CA GLY A 177 -4.37 0.71 -22.25
C GLY A 177 -3.69 -0.64 -22.06
N PHE A 178 -4.00 -1.38 -20.99
CA PHE A 178 -3.46 -2.72 -20.76
C PHE A 178 -4.07 -3.78 -21.69
N ILE A 179 -5.25 -3.52 -22.28
CA ILE A 179 -5.97 -4.45 -23.15
C ILE A 179 -5.68 -4.15 -24.64
N ARG A 180 -5.27 -2.91 -24.97
CA ARG A 180 -4.85 -2.52 -26.31
C ARG A 180 -3.44 -3.03 -26.57
N ILE A 181 -3.35 -4.06 -27.40
CA ILE A 181 -2.10 -4.63 -27.94
C ILE A 181 -1.68 -3.83 -29.17
#